data_dc2a9ee3d48875b8a744969a115781b5
#
_entry.id   dc2a9ee3d48875b8a744969a115781b5
#
_cell.length_a   1.000
_cell.length_b   1.000
_cell.length_c   1.000
_cell.angle_alpha   90.00
_cell.angle_beta   90.00
_cell.angle_gamma   90.00
#
_symmetry.space_group_name_H-M   'P 1'
#
loop_
_entity.id
_entity.type
_entity.pdbx_description
1 polymer ?
#
loop_
_entity_poly.entity_id
_entity_poly.type
_entity_poly.pdbx_seq_one_letter_code
_entity_poly.pdbx_strand_id
1 'polypeptide(L)'
;REEILHTFGLNEIGMVKAIAGQKWESAIEDFYCQYESLHNEVTSVFPGILKLIAFLKKKNITVALITGKGEKSCTITLEKLGLSKIFDETLYGSEISPNKKKNMEYLLKKYSISKEEFCYIGDTVQDIKDCQEVGVICFSAAWQESSNADILDKENPNHVFYCVNDLYEYFNRK
;
A
#
# COMPACT_ATOMS: atom_id res chain seq x y z
N ARG A 1 -6.01 -23.63 3.52
CA ARG A 1 -4.92 -22.64 3.70
C ARG A 1 -4.15 -22.40 2.40
N GLU A 2 -3.81 -23.45 1.65
CA GLU A 2 -3.13 -23.34 0.35
C GLU A 2 -3.99 -22.61 -0.70
N GLU A 3 -5.28 -22.89 -0.77
CA GLU A 3 -6.23 -22.21 -1.67
C GLU A 3 -6.24 -20.70 -1.48
N ILE A 4 -6.08 -20.21 -0.24
CA ILE A 4 -6.01 -18.77 0.05
C ILE A 4 -4.70 -18.16 -0.48
N LEU A 5 -3.59 -18.88 -0.37
CA LEU A 5 -2.29 -18.37 -0.83
C LEU A 5 -2.25 -18.12 -2.34
N HIS A 6 -2.96 -18.93 -3.13
CA HIS A 6 -3.07 -18.74 -4.59
C HIS A 6 -3.85 -17.49 -5.00
N THR A 7 -4.61 -16.88 -4.09
CA THR A 7 -5.38 -15.65 -4.38
C THR A 7 -4.65 -14.37 -3.99
N PHE A 8 -3.46 -14.49 -3.39
CA PHE A 8 -2.68 -13.30 -2.99
C PHE A 8 -2.30 -12.45 -4.19
N GLY A 9 -2.46 -11.13 -4.02
CA GLY A 9 -2.29 -10.15 -5.08
C GLY A 9 -3.61 -9.68 -5.70
N LEU A 10 -4.72 -10.42 -5.50
CA LEU A 10 -6.07 -9.95 -5.77
C LEU A 10 -6.57 -9.09 -4.60
N ASN A 11 -7.56 -8.22 -4.87
CA ASN A 11 -8.31 -7.59 -3.79
C ASN A 11 -9.26 -8.60 -3.12
N GLU A 12 -9.92 -8.20 -2.04
CA GLU A 12 -10.81 -9.07 -1.27
C GLU A 12 -11.96 -9.65 -2.10
N ILE A 13 -12.49 -8.91 -3.09
CA ILE A 13 -13.57 -9.42 -3.96
C ILE A 13 -13.04 -10.58 -4.82
N GLY A 14 -11.87 -10.40 -5.44
CA GLY A 14 -11.24 -11.46 -6.24
C GLY A 14 -10.90 -12.70 -5.41
N MET A 15 -10.38 -12.49 -4.20
CA MET A 15 -10.07 -13.56 -3.25
C MET A 15 -11.34 -14.34 -2.86
N VAL A 16 -12.40 -13.64 -2.47
CA VAL A 16 -13.67 -14.25 -2.05
C VAL A 16 -14.34 -14.97 -3.21
N LYS A 17 -14.36 -14.41 -4.42
CA LYS A 17 -14.86 -15.08 -5.63
C LYS A 17 -14.15 -16.41 -5.88
N ALA A 18 -12.84 -16.42 -5.78
CA ALA A 18 -12.03 -17.62 -6.01
C ALA A 18 -12.29 -18.73 -4.96
N ILE A 19 -12.59 -18.35 -3.71
CA ILE A 19 -12.74 -19.31 -2.60
C ILE A 19 -14.21 -19.74 -2.43
N ALA A 20 -15.16 -18.80 -2.45
CA ALA A 20 -16.58 -19.05 -2.15
C ALA A 20 -17.40 -19.47 -3.38
N GLY A 21 -16.87 -19.33 -4.59
CA GLY A 21 -17.56 -19.69 -5.83
C GLY A 21 -18.93 -19.02 -5.93
N GLN A 22 -19.99 -19.80 -6.10
CA GLN A 22 -21.36 -19.25 -6.24
C GLN A 22 -21.90 -18.50 -5.01
N LYS A 23 -21.29 -18.64 -3.85
CA LYS A 23 -21.69 -17.96 -2.60
C LYS A 23 -20.90 -16.68 -2.34
N TRP A 24 -20.14 -16.21 -3.31
CA TRP A 24 -19.22 -15.07 -3.10
C TRP A 24 -19.94 -13.78 -2.68
N GLU A 25 -21.16 -13.51 -3.14
CA GLU A 25 -21.90 -12.28 -2.80
C GLU A 25 -22.24 -12.19 -1.30
N SER A 26 -22.75 -13.28 -0.72
CA SER A 26 -23.00 -13.31 0.72
C SER A 26 -21.69 -13.33 1.52
N ALA A 27 -20.69 -14.05 1.05
CA ALA A 27 -19.40 -14.15 1.73
C ALA A 27 -18.64 -12.82 1.75
N ILE A 28 -18.73 -11.99 0.70
CA ILE A 28 -18.08 -10.67 0.68
C ILE A 28 -18.78 -9.68 1.61
N GLU A 29 -20.11 -9.75 1.78
CA GLU A 29 -20.81 -8.92 2.74
C GLU A 29 -20.45 -9.31 4.18
N ASP A 30 -20.40 -10.61 4.49
CA ASP A 30 -19.91 -11.10 5.78
C ASP A 30 -18.47 -10.66 6.05
N PHE A 31 -17.59 -10.72 5.04
CA PHE A 31 -16.24 -10.22 5.14
C PHE A 31 -16.21 -8.74 5.53
N TYR A 32 -16.97 -7.88 4.86
CA TYR A 32 -16.96 -6.44 5.18
C TYR A 32 -17.49 -6.15 6.58
N CYS A 33 -18.53 -6.85 7.03
CA CYS A 33 -19.03 -6.72 8.40
C CYS A 33 -17.95 -7.07 9.44
N GLN A 34 -17.25 -8.18 9.25
CA GLN A 34 -16.16 -8.61 10.15
C GLN A 34 -14.98 -7.67 10.06
N TYR A 35 -14.61 -7.25 8.85
CA TYR A 35 -13.50 -6.32 8.61
C TYR A 35 -13.73 -4.98 9.31
N GLU A 36 -14.92 -4.41 9.20
CA GLU A 36 -15.28 -3.17 9.88
C GLU A 36 -15.26 -3.32 11.42
N SER A 37 -15.77 -4.44 11.93
CA SER A 37 -15.76 -4.74 13.37
C SER A 37 -14.34 -4.84 13.91
N LEU A 38 -13.46 -5.59 13.24
CA LEU A 38 -12.05 -5.76 13.64
C LEU A 38 -11.25 -4.45 13.54
N HIS A 39 -11.60 -3.56 12.60
CA HIS A 39 -10.96 -2.25 12.51
C HIS A 39 -11.22 -1.32 13.69
N ASN A 40 -12.19 -1.64 14.58
CA ASN A 40 -12.36 -0.89 15.82
C ASN A 40 -11.18 -1.08 16.78
N GLU A 41 -10.39 -2.13 16.61
CA GLU A 41 -9.16 -2.39 17.38
C GLU A 41 -7.95 -1.61 16.86
N VAL A 42 -8.01 -1.13 15.60
CA VAL A 42 -6.93 -0.36 14.96
C VAL A 42 -7.18 1.13 15.23
N THR A 43 -6.46 1.70 16.17
CA THR A 43 -6.72 3.06 16.65
C THR A 43 -5.79 4.13 16.11
N SER A 44 -4.67 3.76 15.49
CA SER A 44 -3.67 4.72 15.02
C SER A 44 -2.83 4.17 13.86
N VAL A 45 -2.23 5.08 13.11
CA VAL A 45 -1.17 4.79 12.14
C VAL A 45 0.19 4.71 12.85
N PHE A 46 1.20 4.20 12.15
CA PHE A 46 2.57 4.20 12.67
C PHE A 46 3.01 5.62 13.07
N PRO A 47 3.73 5.77 14.18
CA PRO A 47 4.24 7.07 14.64
C PRO A 47 5.05 7.78 13.54
N GLY A 48 4.73 9.04 13.30
CA GLY A 48 5.43 9.87 12.31
C GLY A 48 4.80 9.90 10.90
N ILE A 49 3.91 8.98 10.54
CA ILE A 49 3.29 8.93 9.19
C ILE A 49 2.57 10.23 8.84
N LEU A 50 1.73 10.75 9.75
CA LEU A 50 1.02 12.01 9.50
C LEU A 50 1.97 13.19 9.35
N LYS A 51 3.06 13.23 10.15
CA LYS A 51 4.11 14.25 10.04
C LYS A 51 4.82 14.17 8.69
N LEU A 52 5.16 12.96 8.24
CA LEU A 52 5.81 12.73 6.94
C LEU A 52 4.91 13.19 5.79
N ILE A 53 3.64 12.79 5.76
CA ILE A 53 2.69 13.20 4.71
C ILE A 53 2.51 14.71 4.69
N ALA A 54 2.31 15.35 5.84
CA ALA A 54 2.17 16.80 5.95
C ALA A 54 3.43 17.54 5.46
N PHE A 55 4.60 17.02 5.76
CA PHE A 55 5.88 17.57 5.29
C PHE A 55 6.00 17.48 3.75
N LEU A 56 5.70 16.32 3.17
CA LEU A 56 5.74 16.13 1.72
C LEU A 56 4.78 17.06 1.00
N LYS A 57 3.54 17.18 1.49
CA LYS A 57 2.55 18.11 0.93
C LYS A 57 2.98 19.57 1.04
N LYS A 58 3.61 19.97 2.16
CA LYS A 58 4.16 21.34 2.31
C LYS A 58 5.26 21.64 1.27
N LYS A 59 5.97 20.62 0.80
CA LYS A 59 6.93 20.72 -0.30
C LYS A 59 6.28 20.61 -1.69
N ASN A 60 4.95 20.61 -1.80
CA ASN A 60 4.18 20.43 -3.04
C ASN A 60 4.43 19.05 -3.70
N ILE A 61 4.76 18.03 -2.92
CA ILE A 61 4.89 16.67 -3.39
C ILE A 61 3.52 16.00 -3.34
N THR A 62 3.07 15.45 -4.46
CA THR A 62 1.85 14.65 -4.56
C THR A 62 2.02 13.35 -3.79
N VAL A 63 1.09 13.04 -2.89
CA VAL A 63 1.11 11.83 -2.07
C VAL A 63 -0.06 10.95 -2.46
N ALA A 64 0.23 9.82 -3.13
CA ALA A 64 -0.77 8.86 -3.55
C ALA A 64 -0.72 7.59 -2.69
N LEU A 65 -1.88 6.96 -2.49
CA LEU A 65 -2.00 5.63 -1.90
C LEU A 65 -2.23 4.60 -3.02
N ILE A 66 -1.33 3.63 -3.15
CA ILE A 66 -1.52 2.43 -3.96
C ILE A 66 -1.68 1.26 -3.01
N THR A 67 -2.81 0.58 -3.06
CA THR A 67 -3.13 -0.53 -2.15
C THR A 67 -3.60 -1.77 -2.90
N GLY A 68 -3.35 -2.95 -2.32
CA GLY A 68 -3.94 -4.21 -2.78
C GLY A 68 -5.41 -4.38 -2.36
N LYS A 69 -5.91 -3.54 -1.45
CA LYS A 69 -7.32 -3.57 -1.02
C LYS A 69 -8.25 -3.09 -2.13
N GLY A 70 -9.48 -3.61 -2.16
CA GLY A 70 -10.55 -3.01 -2.93
C GLY A 70 -11.01 -1.69 -2.34
N GLU A 71 -11.87 -0.99 -3.05
CA GLU A 71 -12.35 0.33 -2.67
C GLU A 71 -13.06 0.32 -1.31
N LYS A 72 -13.98 -0.65 -1.07
CA LYS A 72 -14.78 -0.70 0.16
C LYS A 72 -13.92 -0.96 1.41
N SER A 73 -13.01 -1.94 1.39
CA SER A 73 -12.13 -2.20 2.53
C SER A 73 -11.11 -1.09 2.76
N CYS A 74 -10.62 -0.46 1.70
CA CYS A 74 -9.75 0.70 1.82
C CYS A 74 -10.49 1.89 2.46
N THR A 75 -11.71 2.19 2.01
CA THR A 75 -12.54 3.25 2.56
C THR A 75 -12.80 3.05 4.05
N ILE A 76 -13.21 1.84 4.47
CA ILE A 76 -13.37 1.48 5.89
C ILE A 76 -12.09 1.80 6.68
N THR A 77 -10.93 1.37 6.17
CA THR A 77 -9.64 1.63 6.84
C THR A 77 -9.35 3.13 6.96
N LEU A 78 -9.49 3.87 5.87
CA LEU A 78 -9.18 5.31 5.84
C LEU A 78 -10.12 6.12 6.73
N GLU A 79 -11.41 5.78 6.78
CA GLU A 79 -12.40 6.42 7.65
C GLU A 79 -12.09 6.16 9.12
N LYS A 80 -11.84 4.90 9.50
CA LYS A 80 -11.49 4.53 10.89
C LYS A 80 -10.22 5.20 11.38
N LEU A 81 -9.25 5.41 10.52
CA LEU A 81 -7.99 6.09 10.85
C LEU A 81 -8.03 7.62 10.68
N GLY A 82 -9.16 8.19 10.23
CA GLY A 82 -9.28 9.63 9.96
C GLY A 82 -8.44 10.12 8.77
N LEU A 83 -8.18 9.24 7.79
CA LEU A 83 -7.28 9.48 6.65
C LEU A 83 -8.01 9.69 5.31
N SER A 84 -9.34 9.77 5.29
CA SER A 84 -10.16 9.78 4.07
C SER A 84 -9.79 10.86 3.04
N LYS A 85 -9.13 11.95 3.48
CA LYS A 85 -8.76 13.09 2.62
C LYS A 85 -7.27 13.41 2.64
N ILE A 86 -6.45 12.49 3.14
CA ILE A 86 -5.02 12.77 3.31
C ILE A 86 -4.22 12.53 2.04
N PHE A 87 -4.68 11.66 1.15
CA PHE A 87 -4.03 11.33 -0.11
C PHE A 87 -4.61 12.17 -1.25
N ASP A 88 -3.77 12.55 -2.20
CA ASP A 88 -4.18 13.27 -3.42
C ASP A 88 -4.80 12.32 -4.44
N GLU A 89 -4.40 11.04 -4.39
CA GLU A 89 -4.93 9.94 -5.19
C GLU A 89 -5.01 8.67 -4.34
N THR A 90 -6.02 7.85 -4.61
CA THR A 90 -6.11 6.49 -4.06
C THR A 90 -6.37 5.50 -5.18
N LEU A 91 -5.50 4.53 -5.33
CA LEU A 91 -5.57 3.49 -6.37
C LEU A 91 -5.70 2.13 -5.72
N TYR A 92 -6.78 1.44 -6.05
CA TYR A 92 -7.20 0.21 -5.41
C TYR A 92 -6.66 -1.04 -6.10
N GLY A 93 -6.66 -2.15 -5.38
CA GLY A 93 -6.37 -3.46 -5.90
C GLY A 93 -7.44 -3.96 -6.87
N SER A 94 -7.07 -4.88 -7.74
CA SER A 94 -7.95 -5.48 -8.75
C SER A 94 -8.43 -6.86 -8.29
N GLU A 95 -9.65 -7.22 -8.66
CA GLU A 95 -10.21 -8.55 -8.44
C GLU A 95 -9.71 -9.61 -9.43
N ILE A 96 -8.99 -9.20 -10.48
CA ILE A 96 -8.60 -10.08 -11.59
C ILE A 96 -7.10 -10.43 -11.54
N SER A 97 -6.24 -9.46 -11.20
CA SER A 97 -4.79 -9.64 -11.19
C SER A 97 -4.10 -8.57 -10.36
N PRO A 98 -2.88 -8.84 -9.83
CA PRO A 98 -2.06 -7.81 -9.21
C PRO A 98 -1.89 -6.60 -10.13
N ASN A 99 -2.06 -5.39 -9.60
CA ASN A 99 -2.09 -4.18 -10.43
C ASN A 99 -1.26 -3.00 -9.90
N LYS A 100 -0.44 -3.19 -8.86
CA LYS A 100 0.40 -2.12 -8.30
C LYS A 100 1.30 -1.48 -9.37
N LYS A 101 1.95 -2.29 -10.19
CA LYS A 101 2.78 -1.82 -11.32
C LYS A 101 1.99 -0.93 -12.28
N LYS A 102 0.81 -1.38 -12.72
CA LYS A 102 -0.07 -0.59 -13.60
C LYS A 102 -0.51 0.72 -12.95
N ASN A 103 -0.74 0.70 -11.63
CA ASN A 103 -1.10 1.89 -10.86
C ASN A 103 0.06 2.89 -10.79
N MET A 104 1.32 2.44 -10.62
CA MET A 104 2.50 3.30 -10.70
C MET A 104 2.67 3.91 -12.10
N GLU A 105 2.57 3.10 -13.15
CA GLU A 105 2.64 3.56 -14.56
C GLU A 105 1.53 4.58 -14.87
N TYR A 106 0.31 4.35 -14.35
CA TYR A 106 -0.79 5.30 -14.47
C TYR A 106 -0.47 6.66 -13.84
N LEU A 107 0.10 6.68 -12.61
CA LEU A 107 0.47 7.93 -11.95
C LEU A 107 1.59 8.68 -12.69
N LEU A 108 2.63 7.98 -13.14
CA LEU A 108 3.70 8.58 -13.95
C LEU A 108 3.12 9.28 -15.18
N LYS A 109 2.20 8.62 -15.88
CA LYS A 109 1.53 9.18 -17.06
C LYS A 109 0.60 10.33 -16.71
N LYS A 110 -0.24 10.16 -15.67
CA LYS A 110 -1.24 11.16 -15.25
C LYS A 110 -0.60 12.49 -14.89
N TYR A 111 0.48 12.43 -14.12
CA TYR A 111 1.19 13.62 -13.67
C TYR A 111 2.30 14.09 -14.63
N SER A 112 2.52 13.35 -15.72
CA SER A 112 3.57 13.64 -16.72
C SER A 112 4.95 13.81 -16.09
N ILE A 113 5.27 12.98 -15.09
CA ILE A 113 6.55 12.98 -14.38
C ILE A 113 7.46 11.86 -14.86
N SER A 114 8.77 12.06 -14.71
CA SER A 114 9.77 11.04 -15.02
C SER A 114 9.88 10.01 -13.88
N LYS A 115 10.54 8.89 -14.14
CA LYS A 115 10.72 7.81 -13.16
C LYS A 115 11.59 8.24 -11.97
N GLU A 116 12.51 9.17 -12.18
CA GLU A 116 13.39 9.76 -11.18
C GLU A 116 12.66 10.70 -10.22
N GLU A 117 11.50 11.24 -10.65
CA GLU A 117 10.63 12.10 -9.84
C GLU A 117 9.59 11.32 -9.04
N PHE A 118 9.58 9.99 -9.18
CA PHE A 118 8.66 9.09 -8.50
C PHE A 118 9.41 8.19 -7.53
N CYS A 119 8.87 8.02 -6.33
CA CYS A 119 9.29 6.97 -5.42
C CYS A 119 8.07 6.21 -4.87
N TYR A 120 8.27 4.95 -4.57
CA TYR A 120 7.28 4.10 -3.91
C TYR A 120 7.78 3.70 -2.53
N ILE A 121 6.90 3.70 -1.55
CA ILE A 121 7.18 3.22 -0.19
C ILE A 121 6.36 1.96 0.01
N GLY A 122 7.02 0.82 0.19
CA GLY A 122 6.38 -0.49 0.37
C GLY A 122 7.11 -1.34 1.39
N ASP A 123 6.47 -2.42 1.84
CA ASP A 123 6.96 -3.27 2.93
C ASP A 123 7.21 -4.73 2.52
N THR A 124 7.08 -5.03 1.22
CA THR A 124 7.22 -6.39 0.70
C THR A 124 8.29 -6.49 -0.40
N VAL A 125 8.84 -7.69 -0.56
CA VAL A 125 9.73 -8.02 -1.70
C VAL A 125 9.01 -7.84 -3.04
N GLN A 126 7.70 -8.05 -3.09
CA GLN A 126 6.93 -7.82 -4.31
C GLN A 126 6.90 -6.33 -4.68
N ASP A 127 6.81 -5.42 -3.72
CA ASP A 127 6.89 -3.97 -3.96
C ASP A 127 8.24 -3.58 -4.58
N ILE A 128 9.34 -4.19 -4.10
CA ILE A 128 10.67 -3.97 -4.66
C ILE A 128 10.72 -4.42 -6.13
N LYS A 129 10.21 -5.61 -6.44
CA LYS A 129 10.16 -6.15 -7.80
C LYS A 129 9.30 -5.31 -8.72
N ASP A 130 8.10 -4.92 -8.27
CA ASP A 130 7.20 -4.06 -9.05
C ASP A 130 7.86 -2.72 -9.39
N CYS A 131 8.57 -2.12 -8.42
CA CYS A 131 9.33 -0.88 -8.63
C CYS A 131 10.49 -1.06 -9.62
N GLN A 132 11.26 -2.16 -9.50
CA GLN A 132 12.34 -2.50 -10.43
C GLN A 132 11.82 -2.67 -11.86
N GLU A 133 10.69 -3.36 -12.04
CA GLU A 133 10.08 -3.56 -13.37
C GLU A 133 9.57 -2.24 -13.98
N VAL A 134 9.00 -1.34 -13.17
CA VAL A 134 8.60 0.01 -13.62
C VAL A 134 9.83 0.90 -13.85
N GLY A 135 10.91 0.67 -13.13
CA GLY A 135 12.15 1.45 -13.14
C GLY A 135 12.09 2.67 -12.24
N VAL A 136 11.37 2.60 -11.11
CA VAL A 136 11.27 3.65 -10.09
C VAL A 136 11.95 3.22 -8.80
N ILE A 137 12.31 4.18 -7.95
CA ILE A 137 12.93 3.89 -6.66
C ILE A 137 11.88 3.30 -5.68
N CYS A 138 12.25 2.23 -4.99
CA CYS A 138 11.51 1.68 -3.87
C CYS A 138 12.22 2.04 -2.56
N PHE A 139 11.49 2.59 -1.59
CA PHE A 139 11.91 2.71 -0.20
C PHE A 139 11.20 1.65 0.63
N SER A 140 11.97 0.73 1.20
CA SER A 140 11.43 -0.40 1.94
C SER A 140 11.13 -0.01 3.38
N ALA A 141 9.87 -0.18 3.78
CA ALA A 141 9.33 0.13 5.09
C ALA A 141 9.47 -1.08 6.03
N ALA A 142 10.52 -1.11 6.86
CA ALA A 142 10.82 -2.19 7.78
C ALA A 142 10.44 -1.87 9.24
N TRP A 143 9.50 -0.96 9.47
CA TRP A 143 9.10 -0.53 10.82
C TRP A 143 7.94 -1.34 11.42
N GLN A 144 7.39 -2.31 10.69
CA GLN A 144 6.39 -3.22 11.19
C GLN A 144 7.04 -4.57 11.54
N GLU A 145 6.66 -5.17 12.66
CA GLU A 145 7.20 -6.47 13.09
C GLU A 145 7.00 -7.61 12.08
N SER A 146 5.91 -7.55 11.29
CA SER A 146 5.65 -8.52 10.22
C SER A 146 6.48 -8.28 8.96
N SER A 147 7.14 -7.13 8.81
CA SER A 147 8.08 -6.87 7.73
C SER A 147 9.36 -7.68 7.97
N ASN A 148 9.75 -8.51 7.02
CA ASN A 148 10.99 -9.24 7.13
C ASN A 148 12.18 -8.34 6.75
N ALA A 149 12.69 -7.58 7.72
CA ALA A 149 13.74 -6.59 7.53
C ALA A 149 15.00 -7.20 6.88
N ASP A 150 15.41 -8.40 7.30
CA ASP A 150 16.59 -9.08 6.75
C ASP A 150 16.46 -9.39 5.25
N ILE A 151 15.25 -9.76 4.83
CA ILE A 151 14.96 -10.00 3.41
C ILE A 151 14.94 -8.68 2.65
N LEU A 152 14.31 -7.64 3.22
CA LEU A 152 14.26 -6.31 2.59
C LEU A 152 15.67 -5.73 2.42
N ASP A 153 16.55 -5.87 3.41
CA ASP A 153 17.95 -5.43 3.32
C ASP A 153 18.72 -6.14 2.21
N LYS A 154 18.48 -7.43 2.04
CA LYS A 154 19.12 -8.22 0.99
C LYS A 154 18.62 -7.83 -0.41
N GLU A 155 17.32 -7.61 -0.57
CA GLU A 155 16.68 -7.35 -1.87
C GLU A 155 16.70 -5.88 -2.27
N ASN A 156 16.84 -4.95 -1.31
CA ASN A 156 16.84 -3.50 -1.55
C ASN A 156 17.90 -2.75 -0.70
N PRO A 157 19.18 -3.11 -0.79
CA PRO A 157 20.22 -2.55 0.06
C PRO A 157 20.30 -1.02 -0.06
N ASN A 158 20.54 -0.36 1.06
CA ASN A 158 20.63 1.11 1.21
C ASN A 158 19.30 1.88 1.07
N HIS A 159 18.17 1.21 0.87
CA HIS A 159 16.87 1.82 0.75
C HIS A 159 15.86 1.26 1.76
N VAL A 160 16.33 0.65 2.86
CA VAL A 160 15.49 0.13 3.94
C VAL A 160 15.47 1.11 5.11
N PHE A 161 14.27 1.37 5.61
CA PHE A 161 14.02 2.29 6.72
C PHE A 161 13.32 1.55 7.84
N TYR A 162 13.93 1.57 9.04
CA TYR A 162 13.45 0.85 10.21
C TYR A 162 12.48 1.66 11.08
N CYS A 163 12.38 2.97 10.81
CA CYS A 163 11.35 3.81 11.38
C CYS A 163 10.95 4.93 10.41
N VAL A 164 9.75 5.46 10.59
CA VAL A 164 9.23 6.53 9.74
C VAL A 164 10.06 7.81 9.84
N ASN A 165 10.68 8.06 11.00
CA ASN A 165 11.52 9.25 11.18
C ASN A 165 12.80 9.22 10.32
N ASP A 166 13.39 8.06 10.10
CA ASP A 166 14.58 7.94 9.24
C ASP A 166 14.24 8.29 7.79
N LEU A 167 13.07 7.85 7.32
CA LEU A 167 12.55 8.21 6.00
C LEU A 167 12.22 9.72 5.92
N TYR A 168 11.63 10.30 6.98
CA TYR A 168 11.40 11.73 7.07
C TYR A 168 12.70 12.52 6.96
N GLU A 169 13.75 12.15 7.71
CA GLU A 169 15.05 12.80 7.67
C GLU A 169 15.74 12.65 6.31
N TYR A 170 15.55 11.53 5.64
CA TYR A 170 16.04 11.34 4.28
C TYR A 170 15.46 12.39 3.31
N PHE A 171 14.14 12.60 3.34
CA PHE A 171 13.48 13.61 2.49
C PHE A 171 13.75 15.05 2.94
N ASN A 172 14.04 15.26 4.22
CA ASN A 172 14.34 16.61 4.74
C ASN A 172 15.72 17.13 4.32
N ARG A 173 16.66 16.23 4.04
CA ARG A 173 18.03 16.58 3.59
C ARG A 173 18.14 16.82 2.09
N LYS A 174 17.10 16.49 1.34
CA LYS A 174 16.99 16.71 -0.12
C LYS A 174 16.06 17.90 -0.44
#